data_232b286b13719c95275345d91d8f4f38
#
_entry.id   232b286b13719c95275345d91d8f4f38
#
_cell.length_a   1.000
_cell.length_b   1.000
_cell.length_c   1.000
_cell.angle_alpha   90.00
_cell.angle_beta   90.00
_cell.angle_gamma   90.00
#
_symmetry.space_group_name_H-M   'P 1'
#
loop_
_entity.id
_entity.type
_entity.pdbx_description
1 polymer ?
#
loop_
_entity_poly.entity_id
_entity_poly.type
_entity_poly.pdbx_seq_one_letter_code
_entity_poly.pdbx_strand_id
1 'polypeptide(L)'
;MELNKDCVRDILLKCEELLQRNDDGTMNTLQSSDLHEVLPNYDLSVIKYSVLKMEEAELINAKIFSYDDSIIGEFLIIDITYFGHEFIEQIKDDNNWNKVKDVAKKVGSSSIDILLQIAAGVLTNKINNCI
;
A
#
# COMPACT_ATOMS: atom_id res chain seq x y z
N MET A 1 12.76 6.56 9.87
CA MET A 1 11.93 7.22 8.82
C MET A 1 10.47 6.98 9.14
N GLU A 2 9.66 8.01 9.04
CA GLU A 2 8.22 7.89 9.25
C GLU A 2 7.53 7.37 7.99
N LEU A 3 6.53 6.51 8.17
CA LEU A 3 5.77 5.96 7.05
C LEU A 3 4.91 7.04 6.40
N ASN A 4 4.98 7.13 5.07
CA ASN A 4 4.14 8.03 4.28
C ASN A 4 2.84 7.31 3.90
N LYS A 5 1.74 7.68 4.54
CA LYS A 5 0.42 7.06 4.34
C LYS A 5 -0.08 7.17 2.91
N ASP A 6 0.08 8.35 2.32
CA ASP A 6 -0.37 8.57 0.94
C ASP A 6 0.45 7.75 -0.04
N CYS A 7 1.74 7.58 0.20
CA CYS A 7 2.59 6.74 -0.63
C CYS A 7 2.13 5.26 -0.59
N VAL A 8 1.80 4.75 0.59
CA VAL A 8 1.26 3.39 0.75
C VAL A 8 -0.01 3.21 -0.09
N ARG A 9 -0.95 4.14 0.04
CA ARG A 9 -2.19 4.11 -0.75
C ARG A 9 -1.91 4.17 -2.24
N ASP A 10 -1.09 5.09 -2.67
CA ASP A 10 -0.80 5.29 -4.09
C ASP A 10 -0.10 4.08 -4.71
N ILE A 11 0.81 3.43 -3.96
CA ILE A 11 1.43 2.19 -4.40
C ILE A 11 0.40 1.08 -4.57
N LEU A 12 -0.51 0.91 -3.60
CA LEU A 12 -1.57 -0.12 -3.70
C LEU A 12 -2.47 0.11 -4.92
N LEU A 13 -2.88 1.35 -5.16
CA LEU A 13 -3.73 1.68 -6.30
C LEU A 13 -3.01 1.46 -7.63
N LYS A 14 -1.71 1.76 -7.70
CA LYS A 14 -0.90 1.47 -8.89
C LYS A 14 -0.69 -0.04 -9.08
N CYS A 15 -0.50 -0.78 -8.01
CA CYS A 15 -0.42 -2.24 -8.08
C CYS A 15 -1.73 -2.84 -8.63
N GLU A 16 -2.88 -2.37 -8.18
CA GLU A 16 -4.17 -2.83 -8.69
C GLU A 16 -4.32 -2.56 -10.19
N GLU A 17 -3.84 -1.40 -10.64
CA GLU A 17 -3.90 -1.01 -12.05
C GLU A 17 -2.92 -1.80 -12.92
N LEU A 18 -1.70 -2.01 -12.46
CA LEU A 18 -0.57 -2.48 -13.30
C LEU A 18 -0.23 -3.95 -13.15
N LEU A 19 -0.52 -4.57 -12.00
CA LEU A 19 -0.29 -6.00 -11.81
C LEU A 19 -1.44 -6.78 -12.43
N GLN A 20 -1.15 -7.52 -13.48
CA GLN A 20 -2.15 -8.30 -14.20
C GLN A 20 -1.69 -9.75 -14.35
N ARG A 21 -2.63 -10.68 -14.24
CA ARG A 21 -2.40 -12.07 -14.56
C ARG A 21 -2.78 -12.31 -16.01
N ASN A 22 -1.85 -12.83 -16.78
CA ASN A 22 -2.05 -13.15 -18.20
C ASN A 22 -2.78 -14.50 -18.33
N ASP A 23 -3.32 -14.79 -19.52
CA ASP A 23 -4.07 -16.02 -19.78
C ASP A 23 -3.22 -17.28 -19.60
N ASP A 24 -1.91 -17.19 -19.83
CA ASP A 24 -0.98 -18.30 -19.63
C ASP A 24 -0.57 -18.52 -18.16
N GLY A 25 -1.13 -17.73 -17.24
CA GLY A 25 -0.84 -17.81 -15.81
C GLY A 25 0.35 -16.97 -15.35
N THR A 26 1.09 -16.35 -16.27
CA THR A 26 2.18 -15.43 -15.89
C THR A 26 1.60 -14.13 -15.35
N MET A 27 2.38 -13.43 -14.52
CA MET A 27 1.99 -12.14 -13.94
C MET A 27 2.97 -11.07 -14.37
N ASN A 28 2.45 -9.87 -14.61
CA ASN A 28 3.28 -8.69 -14.69
C ASN A 28 3.78 -8.37 -13.28
N THR A 29 5.04 -8.00 -13.15
CA THR A 29 5.65 -7.63 -11.88
C THR A 29 6.10 -6.18 -11.93
N LEU A 30 6.28 -5.57 -10.75
CA LEU A 30 6.73 -4.18 -10.64
C LEU A 30 8.06 -4.10 -9.90
N GLN A 31 9.04 -3.55 -10.56
CA GLN A 31 10.35 -3.21 -9.96
C GLN A 31 10.32 -1.80 -9.38
N SER A 32 11.34 -1.47 -8.61
CA SER A 32 11.46 -0.13 -8.01
C SER A 32 11.46 0.99 -9.05
N SER A 33 12.13 0.79 -10.17
CA SER A 33 12.14 1.77 -11.27
C SER A 33 10.75 1.96 -11.89
N ASP A 34 9.97 0.89 -12.01
CA ASP A 34 8.61 0.96 -12.57
C ASP A 34 7.70 1.83 -11.69
N LEU A 35 7.74 1.62 -10.38
CA LEU A 35 6.95 2.41 -9.44
C LEU A 35 7.40 3.87 -9.39
N HIS A 36 8.70 4.12 -9.39
CA HIS A 36 9.21 5.49 -9.37
C HIS A 36 8.83 6.26 -10.63
N GLU A 37 8.75 5.58 -11.77
CA GLU A 37 8.32 6.20 -13.03
C GLU A 37 6.85 6.67 -12.97
N VAL A 38 5.97 5.87 -12.37
CA VAL A 38 4.53 6.20 -12.28
C VAL A 38 4.17 7.01 -11.04
N LEU A 39 5.06 7.09 -10.07
CA LEU A 39 4.89 7.88 -8.84
C LEU A 39 6.10 8.83 -8.64
N PRO A 40 6.34 9.75 -9.60
CA PRO A 40 7.54 10.58 -9.56
C PRO A 40 7.51 11.66 -8.46
N ASN A 41 6.36 11.90 -7.84
CA ASN A 41 6.20 12.84 -6.74
C ASN A 41 6.75 12.35 -5.40
N TYR A 42 7.10 11.05 -5.32
CA TYR A 42 7.75 10.49 -4.14
C TYR A 42 9.22 10.17 -4.44
N ASP A 43 10.09 10.42 -3.48
CA ASP A 43 11.48 9.98 -3.57
C ASP A 43 11.55 8.46 -3.59
N LEU A 44 12.52 7.91 -4.32
CA LEU A 44 12.71 6.47 -4.40
C LEU A 44 12.90 5.82 -3.02
N SER A 45 13.58 6.53 -2.10
CA SER A 45 13.75 6.05 -0.72
C SER A 45 12.42 5.90 0.02
N VAL A 46 11.47 6.81 -0.20
CA VAL A 46 10.13 6.76 0.40
C VAL A 46 9.35 5.58 -0.17
N ILE A 47 9.44 5.37 -1.49
CA ILE A 47 8.79 4.23 -2.16
C ILE A 47 9.35 2.91 -1.62
N LYS A 48 10.67 2.78 -1.56
CA LYS A 48 11.33 1.55 -1.05
C LYS A 48 10.93 1.25 0.40
N TYR A 49 10.93 2.26 1.25
CA TYR A 49 10.54 2.09 2.64
C TYR A 49 9.07 1.68 2.77
N SER A 50 8.19 2.30 1.99
CA SER A 50 6.77 1.97 1.97
C SER A 50 6.53 0.53 1.53
N VAL A 51 7.19 0.08 0.46
CA VAL A 51 7.10 -1.30 -0.03
C VAL A 51 7.57 -2.29 1.02
N LEU A 52 8.68 -1.99 1.70
CA LEU A 52 9.19 -2.85 2.78
C LEU A 52 8.14 -3.03 3.88
N LYS A 53 7.54 -1.93 4.33
CA LYS A 53 6.53 -1.97 5.40
C LYS A 53 5.22 -2.63 4.96
N MET A 54 4.84 -2.45 3.71
CA MET A 54 3.66 -3.11 3.14
C MET A 54 3.86 -4.62 3.04
N GLU A 55 5.07 -5.05 2.69
CA GLU A 55 5.42 -6.48 2.66
C GLU A 55 5.39 -7.08 4.08
N GLU A 56 5.99 -6.39 5.06
CA GLU A 56 5.96 -6.81 6.46
C GLU A 56 4.52 -6.92 6.99
N ALA A 57 3.64 -6.02 6.57
CA ALA A 57 2.23 -6.02 6.96
C ALA A 57 1.37 -6.99 6.14
N GLU A 58 1.98 -7.74 5.23
CA GLU A 58 1.31 -8.72 4.38
C GLU A 58 0.24 -8.11 3.45
N LEU A 59 0.41 -6.85 3.04
CA LEU A 59 -0.48 -6.23 2.07
C LEU A 59 -0.11 -6.57 0.63
N ILE A 60 1.16 -6.86 0.39
CA ILE A 60 1.69 -7.25 -0.91
C ILE A 60 2.62 -8.44 -0.75
N ASN A 61 2.75 -9.19 -1.83
CA ASN A 61 3.78 -10.22 -1.96
C ASN A 61 4.91 -9.62 -2.79
N ALA A 62 6.04 -9.37 -2.15
CA ALA A 62 7.20 -8.75 -2.78
C ALA A 62 8.49 -9.44 -2.34
N LYS A 63 9.45 -9.49 -3.26
CA LYS A 63 10.83 -9.88 -2.95
C LYS A 63 11.65 -8.63 -2.74
N ILE A 64 12.38 -8.56 -1.64
CA ILE A 64 13.24 -7.43 -1.31
C ILE A 64 14.67 -7.89 -1.30
N PHE A 65 15.50 -7.25 -2.12
CA PHE A 65 16.92 -7.58 -2.28
C PHE A 65 17.73 -6.54 -1.53
N SER A 66 18.39 -6.95 -0.45
CA SER A 66 19.26 -6.10 0.35
C SER A 66 20.70 -6.51 0.17
N TYR A 67 21.60 -5.53 0.09
CA TYR A 67 23.05 -5.78 0.06
C TYR A 67 23.59 -6.01 1.46
N ASP A 68 22.99 -5.34 2.47
CA ASP A 68 23.25 -5.53 3.89
C ASP A 68 22.03 -5.06 4.70
N ASP A 69 22.10 -5.13 6.03
CA ASP A 69 20.97 -4.80 6.90
C ASP A 69 20.56 -3.33 6.87
N SER A 70 21.43 -2.46 6.37
CA SER A 70 21.21 -1.01 6.35
C SER A 70 20.73 -0.49 5.00
N ILE A 71 20.77 -1.31 3.93
CA ILE A 71 20.48 -0.87 2.56
C ILE A 71 19.37 -1.70 1.98
N ILE A 72 18.23 -1.07 1.70
CA ILE A 72 17.20 -1.65 0.84
C ILE A 72 17.66 -1.42 -0.61
N GLY A 73 18.06 -2.50 -1.29
CA GLY A 73 18.48 -2.42 -2.69
C GLY A 73 17.30 -2.32 -3.63
N GLU A 74 16.99 -3.41 -4.30
CA GLU A 74 15.86 -3.49 -5.23
C GLU A 74 14.70 -4.27 -4.61
N PHE A 75 13.51 -4.06 -5.15
CA PHE A 75 12.36 -4.90 -4.83
C PHE A 75 11.66 -5.35 -6.11
N LEU A 76 10.88 -6.42 -5.99
CA LEU A 76 10.03 -6.92 -7.05
C LEU A 76 8.65 -7.22 -6.44
N ILE A 77 7.63 -6.45 -6.80
CA ILE A 77 6.26 -6.71 -6.36
C ILE A 77 5.64 -7.73 -7.31
N ILE A 78 5.16 -8.83 -6.75
CA ILE A 78 4.60 -9.96 -7.51
C ILE A 78 3.08 -9.89 -7.53
N ASP A 79 2.46 -9.59 -6.40
CA ASP A 79 1.00 -9.56 -6.30
C ASP A 79 0.53 -8.75 -5.08
N ILE A 80 -0.75 -8.42 -5.09
CA ILE A 80 -1.46 -7.89 -3.92
C ILE A 80 -2.03 -9.10 -3.17
N THR A 81 -1.89 -9.12 -1.85
CA THR A 81 -2.46 -10.18 -1.02
C THR A 81 -3.97 -9.99 -0.86
N TYR A 82 -4.64 -11.00 -0.32
CA TYR A 82 -6.05 -10.87 0.08
C TYR A 82 -6.26 -9.66 0.99
N PHE A 83 -5.42 -9.49 2.00
CA PHE A 83 -5.52 -8.35 2.93
C PHE A 83 -5.27 -7.02 2.23
N GLY A 84 -4.35 -6.98 1.27
CA GLY A 84 -4.11 -5.81 0.45
C GLY A 84 -5.33 -5.40 -0.35
N HIS A 85 -6.01 -6.36 -0.98
CA HIS A 85 -7.26 -6.11 -1.70
C HIS A 85 -8.38 -5.60 -0.79
N GLU A 86 -8.51 -6.16 0.41
CA GLU A 86 -9.48 -5.69 1.40
C GLU A 86 -9.20 -4.24 1.80
N PHE A 87 -7.94 -3.90 2.02
CA PHE A 87 -7.54 -2.54 2.36
C PHE A 87 -7.82 -1.56 1.21
N ILE A 88 -7.53 -1.94 -0.02
CA ILE A 88 -7.84 -1.12 -1.20
C ILE A 88 -9.33 -0.78 -1.25
N GLU A 89 -10.22 -1.76 -1.04
CA GLU A 89 -11.66 -1.52 -1.02
C GLU A 89 -12.08 -0.50 0.04
N GLN A 90 -11.38 -0.46 1.17
CA GLN A 90 -11.65 0.46 2.26
C GLN A 90 -11.17 1.88 1.99
N ILE A 91 -10.08 2.06 1.23
CA ILE A 91 -9.37 3.33 1.09
C ILE A 91 -9.38 3.92 -0.32
N LYS A 92 -9.88 3.21 -1.33
CA LYS A 92 -9.84 3.70 -2.72
C LYS A 92 -10.70 4.94 -2.95
N ASP A 93 -11.78 5.08 -2.21
CA ASP A 93 -12.63 6.28 -2.26
C ASP A 93 -11.92 7.43 -1.52
N ASP A 94 -11.82 8.58 -2.18
CA ASP A 94 -11.11 9.74 -1.64
C ASP A 94 -11.72 10.24 -0.33
N ASN A 95 -13.05 10.24 -0.22
CA ASN A 95 -13.73 10.66 1.00
C ASN A 95 -13.42 9.72 2.16
N ASN A 96 -13.43 8.42 1.91
CA ASN A 96 -13.08 7.43 2.93
C ASN A 96 -11.62 7.59 3.36
N TRP A 97 -10.73 7.78 2.39
CA TRP A 97 -9.31 7.97 2.68
C TRP A 97 -9.05 9.22 3.51
N ASN A 98 -9.72 10.32 3.18
CA ASN A 98 -9.61 11.56 3.96
C ASN A 98 -10.09 11.36 5.41
N LYS A 99 -11.17 10.62 5.62
CA LYS A 99 -11.66 10.27 6.97
C LYS A 99 -10.62 9.42 7.73
N VAL A 100 -10.03 8.45 7.06
CA VAL A 100 -8.98 7.60 7.65
C VAL A 100 -7.80 8.45 8.10
N LYS A 101 -7.34 9.36 7.24
CA LYS A 101 -6.21 10.26 7.57
C LYS A 101 -6.54 11.19 8.74
N ASP A 102 -7.75 11.73 8.78
CA ASP A 102 -8.18 12.62 9.86
C ASP A 102 -8.18 11.90 11.20
N VAL A 103 -8.70 10.68 11.26
CA VAL A 103 -8.70 9.87 12.49
C VAL A 103 -7.28 9.48 12.88
N ALA A 104 -6.46 9.08 11.93
CA ALA A 104 -5.05 8.73 12.19
C ALA A 104 -4.29 9.92 12.79
N LYS A 105 -4.54 11.12 12.29
CA LYS A 105 -3.95 12.36 12.83
C LYS A 105 -4.37 12.60 14.28
N LYS A 106 -5.64 12.39 14.60
CA LYS A 106 -6.17 12.54 15.97
C LYS A 106 -5.57 11.49 16.91
N VAL A 107 -5.42 10.26 16.45
CA VAL A 107 -4.78 9.19 17.22
C VAL A 107 -3.29 9.43 17.37
N GLY A 108 -2.66 10.13 16.42
CA GLY A 108 -1.24 10.42 16.44
C GLY A 108 -0.38 9.26 15.96
N SER A 109 -0.92 8.40 15.06
CA SER A 109 -0.19 7.24 14.56
C SER A 109 -0.23 7.18 13.03
N SER A 110 0.91 6.75 12.46
CA SER A 110 1.04 6.49 11.02
C SER A 110 1.30 5.01 10.72
N SER A 111 1.17 4.12 11.71
CA SER A 111 1.43 2.69 11.48
C SER A 111 0.36 2.07 10.57
N ILE A 112 0.75 1.07 9.78
CA ILE A 112 -0.18 0.37 8.89
C ILE A 112 -1.27 -0.32 9.71
N ASP A 113 -0.93 -0.94 10.84
CA ASP A 113 -1.91 -1.58 11.71
C ASP A 113 -3.04 -0.63 12.13
N ILE A 114 -2.69 0.57 12.55
CA ILE A 114 -3.66 1.58 12.96
C ILE A 114 -4.50 2.03 11.77
N LEU A 115 -3.88 2.25 10.61
CA LEU A 115 -4.59 2.60 9.38
C LEU A 115 -5.60 1.51 8.99
N LEU A 116 -5.23 0.24 9.11
CA LEU A 116 -6.12 -0.89 8.82
C LEU A 116 -7.33 -0.90 9.76
N GLN A 117 -7.11 -0.70 11.06
CA GLN A 117 -8.19 -0.66 12.04
C GLN A 117 -9.15 0.51 11.79
N ILE A 118 -8.61 1.69 11.52
CA ILE A 118 -9.40 2.89 11.23
C ILE A 118 -10.22 2.70 9.95
N ALA A 119 -9.59 2.18 8.89
CA ALA A 119 -10.24 1.95 7.60
C ALA A 119 -11.40 0.96 7.74
N ALA A 120 -11.23 -0.11 8.50
CA ALA A 120 -12.28 -1.07 8.78
C ALA A 120 -13.45 -0.42 9.50
N GLY A 121 -13.19 0.46 10.47
CA GLY A 121 -14.23 1.19 11.22
C GLY A 121 -15.01 2.15 10.32
N VAL A 122 -14.34 2.88 9.44
CA VAL A 122 -14.99 3.79 8.49
C VAL A 122 -15.91 3.01 7.56
N LEU A 123 -15.46 1.88 7.04
CA LEU A 123 -16.27 1.02 6.16
C LEU A 123 -17.48 0.45 6.92
N THR A 124 -17.30 0.00 8.15
CA THR A 124 -18.37 -0.55 8.99
C THR A 124 -19.47 0.50 9.22
N ASN A 125 -19.12 1.73 9.53
CA ASN A 125 -20.09 2.82 9.68
C ASN A 125 -20.86 3.06 8.38
N LYS A 126 -20.18 3.02 7.25
CA LYS A 126 -20.81 3.23 5.94
C LYS A 126 -21.81 2.11 5.63
N ILE A 127 -21.46 0.86 5.93
CA ILE A 127 -22.33 -0.29 5.75
C ILE A 127 -23.56 -0.16 6.65
N ASN A 128 -23.39 0.19 7.92
CA ASN A 128 -24.48 0.37 8.87
C ASN A 128 -25.46 1.47 8.42
N ASN A 129 -24.96 2.52 7.80
CA ASN A 129 -25.79 3.60 7.27
C ASN A 129 -26.56 3.23 6.00
N CYS A 130 -26.16 2.16 5.32
CA CYS A 130 -26.83 1.66 4.13
C CYS A 130 -27.95 0.65 4.46
N ILE A 131 -28.00 0.13 5.69
CA ILE A 131 -29.03 -0.79 6.17
C ILE A 131 -30.21 0.01 6.81
#